data_677fe4bffe1d88434f25fd120f9cea5d
#
_entry.id   677fe4bffe1d88434f25fd120f9cea5d
#
_cell.length_a   1.000
_cell.length_b   1.000
_cell.length_c   1.000
_cell.angle_alpha   90.00
_cell.angle_beta   90.00
_cell.angle_gamma   90.00
#
_symmetry.space_group_name_H-M   'P 1'
#
loop_
_entity.id
_entity.type
_entity.pdbx_description
1 polymer ?
#
loop_
_entity_poly.entity_id
_entity_poly.type
_entity_poly.pdbx_seq_one_letter_code
_entity_poly.pdbx_strand_id
1 'polypeptide(L)'
;IYRELTRRESTTEDVISEVDSCQLADSLSLVVEPQVVVDTLPRRILFVGDSMLEGLSPRLAAYAKHNGHELYSVIWYGSTTKSWGNSEKMAEYIKQFEPTFIFVSLGGNEMFVKDIKTRHLQPRKNILSQLGDIPYQWIAPPNWKPDTGINELLAENIPADKLFVSKDLQLARANDKVHPTRMAAYGWFDLIVEWMKQNQKYQIRLEK
;
A
#
# COMPACT_ATOMS: atom_id res chain seq x y z
N ILE A 1 -42.58 -41.74 -65.45
CA ILE A 1 -43.96 -42.19 -65.44
C ILE A 1 -44.62 -41.63 -64.20
N TYR A 2 -45.45 -40.61 -64.46
CA TYR A 2 -46.79 -40.27 -63.91
C TYR A 2 -46.88 -40.17 -62.36
N ARG A 3 -47.54 -39.22 -61.74
CA ARG A 3 -48.56 -38.16 -62.03
C ARG A 3 -48.88 -37.59 -60.63
N GLU A 4 -48.82 -36.29 -60.48
CA GLU A 4 -50.01 -35.37 -60.52
C GLU A 4 -51.05 -35.49 -59.40
N LEU A 5 -51.20 -34.33 -58.75
CA LEU A 5 -52.45 -33.60 -58.41
C LEU A 5 -53.05 -34.01 -57.08
N THR A 6 -53.57 -33.16 -56.27
CA THR A 6 -54.24 -31.87 -56.33
C THR A 6 -54.42 -31.26 -54.94
N ARG A 7 -54.22 -30.00 -54.82
CA ARG A 7 -55.04 -28.90 -54.34
C ARG A 7 -56.20 -29.19 -53.37
N ARG A 8 -56.20 -28.55 -52.23
CA ARG A 8 -57.24 -27.60 -51.81
C ARG A 8 -56.91 -26.90 -50.52
N GLU A 9 -57.02 -25.61 -50.62
CA GLU A 9 -57.32 -24.50 -49.76
C GLU A 9 -58.23 -24.82 -48.55
N SER A 10 -57.95 -24.23 -47.38
CA SER A 10 -58.69 -23.11 -46.83
C SER A 10 -58.27 -22.79 -45.42
N THR A 11 -57.86 -21.55 -45.25
CA THR A 11 -58.28 -20.54 -44.25
C THR A 11 -58.37 -20.96 -42.80
N THR A 12 -57.61 -20.32 -41.97
CA THR A 12 -57.98 -19.23 -41.10
C THR A 12 -56.82 -19.00 -40.07
N GLU A 13 -56.44 -17.79 -40.00
CA GLU A 13 -55.94 -17.04 -38.94
C GLU A 13 -55.73 -17.74 -37.58
N ASP A 14 -54.48 -17.81 -37.09
CA ASP A 14 -54.25 -17.51 -35.74
C ASP A 14 -52.80 -16.86 -35.65
N VAL A 15 -52.86 -15.56 -35.41
CA VAL A 15 -51.70 -14.73 -35.07
C VAL A 15 -51.28 -15.15 -33.67
N ILE A 16 -50.25 -15.95 -33.59
CA ILE A 16 -49.50 -16.09 -32.33
C ILE A 16 -48.20 -15.36 -32.53
N SER A 17 -48.13 -14.21 -31.90
CA SER A 17 -46.91 -13.42 -31.71
C SER A 17 -45.81 -14.28 -31.13
N GLU A 18 -44.77 -14.54 -31.90
CA GLU A 18 -43.47 -14.92 -31.37
C GLU A 18 -42.95 -13.78 -30.51
N VAL A 19 -43.13 -13.95 -29.22
CA VAL A 19 -42.39 -13.14 -28.24
C VAL A 19 -40.97 -13.63 -28.28
N ASP A 20 -40.17 -12.87 -28.96
CA ASP A 20 -38.71 -12.99 -28.98
C ASP A 20 -38.18 -12.78 -27.56
N SER A 21 -38.12 -13.87 -26.80
CA SER A 21 -37.51 -13.87 -25.47
C SER A 21 -35.99 -13.95 -25.59
N CYS A 22 -35.41 -12.94 -26.24
CA CYS A 22 -34.02 -12.62 -26.06
C CYS A 22 -33.88 -11.92 -24.72
N GLN A 23 -34.02 -12.67 -23.64
CA GLN A 23 -33.58 -12.21 -22.33
C GLN A 23 -32.05 -12.18 -22.37
N LEU A 24 -31.55 -11.00 -22.70
CA LEU A 24 -30.22 -10.57 -22.28
C LEU A 24 -30.12 -10.82 -20.79
N ALA A 25 -29.43 -11.89 -20.43
CA ALA A 25 -28.89 -12.07 -19.11
C ALA A 25 -27.85 -10.96 -18.92
N ASP A 26 -28.30 -9.80 -18.46
CA ASP A 26 -27.43 -8.80 -17.85
C ASP A 26 -26.76 -9.49 -16.66
N SER A 27 -25.60 -10.06 -16.94
CA SER A 27 -24.63 -10.41 -15.90
C SER A 27 -24.18 -9.10 -15.27
N LEU A 28 -24.99 -8.58 -14.36
CA LEU A 28 -24.51 -7.65 -13.35
C LEU A 28 -23.45 -8.40 -12.57
N SER A 29 -22.22 -8.34 -13.07
CA SER A 29 -21.04 -8.62 -12.24
C SER A 29 -21.11 -7.61 -11.11
N LEU A 30 -21.63 -8.04 -9.98
CA LEU A 30 -21.48 -7.32 -8.73
C LEU A 30 -19.98 -7.14 -8.52
N VAL A 31 -19.47 -5.97 -8.89
CA VAL A 31 -18.16 -5.53 -8.45
C VAL A 31 -18.31 -5.36 -6.95
N VAL A 32 -18.02 -6.43 -6.22
CA VAL A 32 -17.89 -6.36 -4.76
C VAL A 32 -16.68 -5.49 -4.51
N GLU A 33 -16.93 -4.23 -4.21
CA GLU A 33 -15.85 -3.34 -3.75
C GLU A 33 -15.19 -4.03 -2.56
N PRO A 34 -13.85 -4.12 -2.52
CA PRO A 34 -13.16 -4.76 -1.43
C PRO A 34 -13.52 -4.04 -0.13
N GLN A 35 -14.22 -4.72 0.76
CA GLN A 35 -14.58 -4.16 2.05
C GLN A 35 -13.31 -3.79 2.80
N VAL A 36 -13.23 -2.53 3.21
CA VAL A 36 -12.15 -2.05 4.07
C VAL A 36 -12.32 -2.67 5.45
N VAL A 37 -11.34 -3.43 5.89
CA VAL A 37 -11.31 -4.00 7.23
C VAL A 37 -10.61 -3.03 8.16
N VAL A 38 -11.37 -2.39 9.06
CA VAL A 38 -10.80 -1.55 10.12
C VAL A 38 -10.62 -2.41 11.37
N ASP A 39 -9.39 -2.64 11.73
CA ASP A 39 -9.06 -3.38 12.94
C ASP A 39 -8.98 -2.44 14.14
N THR A 40 -9.87 -2.66 15.09
CA THR A 40 -10.00 -1.83 16.29
C THR A 40 -9.26 -2.38 17.51
N LEU A 41 -8.66 -3.57 17.39
CA LEU A 41 -7.93 -4.19 18.48
C LEU A 41 -6.59 -3.49 18.74
N PRO A 42 -6.09 -3.50 19.99
CA PRO A 42 -4.74 -3.08 20.29
C PRO A 42 -3.71 -3.83 19.43
N ARG A 43 -2.73 -3.11 18.90
CA ARG A 43 -1.69 -3.66 18.03
C ARG A 43 -0.31 -3.48 18.63
N ARG A 44 0.57 -4.45 18.36
CA ARG A 44 2.01 -4.30 18.54
C ARG A 44 2.58 -3.77 17.22
N ILE A 45 2.97 -2.52 17.21
CA ILE A 45 3.48 -1.82 16.04
C ILE A 45 5.00 -1.82 16.09
N LEU A 46 5.64 -2.37 15.06
CA LEU A 46 7.06 -2.21 14.82
C LEU A 46 7.27 -1.12 13.78
N PHE A 47 8.08 -0.10 14.10
CA PHE A 47 8.45 0.95 13.17
C PHE A 47 9.95 0.93 12.92
N VAL A 48 10.36 0.55 11.73
CA VAL A 48 11.76 0.42 11.33
C VAL A 48 12.11 1.42 10.24
N GLY A 49 13.35 1.91 10.26
CA GLY A 49 13.79 2.81 9.21
C GLY A 49 15.16 3.43 9.42
N ASP A 50 15.44 4.41 8.56
CA ASP A 50 16.62 5.26 8.62
C ASP A 50 16.41 6.49 9.55
N SER A 51 17.23 7.51 9.42
CA SER A 51 17.16 8.72 10.26
C SER A 51 15.87 9.53 10.11
N MET A 52 15.10 9.38 9.02
CA MET A 52 13.82 10.07 8.84
C MET A 52 12.80 9.65 9.91
N LEU A 53 12.94 8.42 10.42
CA LEU A 53 12.09 7.87 11.46
C LEU A 53 12.19 8.64 12.78
N GLU A 54 13.30 9.30 13.06
CA GLU A 54 13.48 10.10 14.27
C GLU A 54 12.41 11.21 14.38
N GLY A 55 12.05 11.82 13.25
CA GLY A 55 10.98 12.81 13.20
C GLY A 55 9.57 12.21 13.23
N LEU A 56 9.36 11.05 12.61
CA LEU A 56 8.05 10.40 12.48
C LEU A 56 7.63 9.63 13.73
N SER A 57 8.56 8.94 14.39
CA SER A 57 8.28 8.04 15.50
C SER A 57 7.58 8.71 16.69
N PRO A 58 7.93 9.93 17.12
CA PRO A 58 7.21 10.58 18.22
C PRO A 58 5.74 10.86 17.90
N ARG A 59 5.41 11.12 16.61
CA ARG A 59 4.03 11.33 16.21
C ARG A 59 3.24 10.03 16.20
N LEU A 60 3.81 8.95 15.66
CA LEU A 60 3.21 7.61 15.76
C LEU A 60 3.05 7.18 17.22
N ALA A 61 4.00 7.50 18.10
CA ALA A 61 3.89 7.19 19.53
C ALA A 61 2.65 7.86 20.17
N ALA A 62 2.34 9.09 19.77
CA ALA A 62 1.12 9.77 20.23
C ALA A 62 -0.15 9.05 19.75
N TYR A 63 -0.21 8.65 18.47
CA TYR A 63 -1.31 7.84 17.94
C TYR A 63 -1.42 6.49 18.64
N ALA A 64 -0.31 5.79 18.79
CA ALA A 64 -0.28 4.48 19.43
C ALA A 64 -0.83 4.56 20.86
N LYS A 65 -0.35 5.53 21.65
CA LYS A 65 -0.83 5.76 23.01
C LYS A 65 -2.32 6.05 23.06
N HIS A 66 -2.82 6.91 22.16
CA HIS A 66 -4.25 7.28 22.14
C HIS A 66 -5.14 6.08 21.79
N ASN A 67 -4.69 5.20 20.92
CA ASN A 67 -5.46 4.05 20.42
C ASN A 67 -5.16 2.73 21.17
N GLY A 68 -4.35 2.77 22.23
CA GLY A 68 -4.02 1.58 23.03
C GLY A 68 -3.07 0.60 22.35
N HIS A 69 -2.28 1.05 21.35
CA HIS A 69 -1.26 0.24 20.71
C HIS A 69 0.07 0.30 21.47
N GLU A 70 0.86 -0.76 21.35
CA GLU A 70 2.27 -0.77 21.71
C GLU A 70 3.11 -0.35 20.52
N LEU A 71 4.18 0.41 20.74
CA LEU A 71 5.09 0.87 19.68
C LEU A 71 6.53 0.53 20.01
N TYR A 72 7.18 -0.14 19.07
CA TYR A 72 8.61 -0.41 19.06
C TYR A 72 9.23 0.29 17.85
N SER A 73 10.11 1.26 18.09
CA SER A 73 10.78 2.01 17.02
C SER A 73 12.26 1.64 16.95
N VAL A 74 12.71 1.26 15.77
CA VAL A 74 14.11 0.88 15.50
C VAL A 74 14.69 1.80 14.44
N ILE A 75 15.57 2.70 14.83
CA ILE A 75 16.27 3.62 13.94
C ILE A 75 17.67 3.07 13.65
N TRP A 76 17.94 2.80 12.39
CA TRP A 76 19.28 2.47 11.95
C TRP A 76 19.80 3.64 11.09
N TYR A 77 20.53 4.55 11.73
CA TYR A 77 21.05 5.75 11.07
C TYR A 77 21.92 5.41 9.87
N GLY A 78 21.71 6.13 8.77
CA GLY A 78 22.44 5.91 7.51
C GLY A 78 22.12 4.60 6.80
N SER A 79 21.14 3.81 7.30
CA SER A 79 20.78 2.56 6.65
C SER A 79 20.02 2.80 5.33
N THR A 80 20.06 1.80 4.50
CA THR A 80 19.47 1.76 3.16
C THR A 80 18.59 0.51 3.01
N THR A 81 17.78 0.43 1.98
CA THR A 81 17.09 -0.81 1.64
C THR A 81 18.08 -1.96 1.45
N LYS A 82 19.29 -1.66 0.94
CA LYS A 82 20.37 -2.64 0.79
C LYS A 82 20.91 -3.10 2.15
N SER A 83 21.09 -2.19 3.10
CA SER A 83 21.55 -2.54 4.46
C SER A 83 20.59 -3.49 5.14
N TRP A 84 19.30 -3.17 5.11
CA TRP A 84 18.25 -3.99 5.71
C TRP A 84 18.05 -5.32 4.98
N GLY A 85 17.99 -5.29 3.64
CA GLY A 85 17.73 -6.49 2.84
C GLY A 85 18.88 -7.48 2.79
N ASN A 86 20.12 -7.06 3.11
CA ASN A 86 21.28 -7.93 3.21
C ASN A 86 21.59 -8.36 4.66
N SER A 87 20.66 -8.10 5.58
CA SER A 87 20.78 -8.50 6.99
C SER A 87 19.51 -9.22 7.44
N GLU A 88 19.63 -9.98 8.53
CA GLU A 88 18.50 -10.63 9.20
C GLU A 88 17.83 -9.74 10.25
N LYS A 89 18.22 -8.46 10.34
CA LYS A 89 17.72 -7.56 11.40
C LYS A 89 16.20 -7.40 11.41
N MET A 90 15.57 -7.37 10.23
CA MET A 90 14.11 -7.30 10.15
C MET A 90 13.48 -8.53 10.80
N ALA A 91 13.94 -9.72 10.44
CA ALA A 91 13.46 -10.97 11.01
C ALA A 91 13.76 -11.09 12.50
N GLU A 92 14.93 -10.62 12.95
CA GLU A 92 15.32 -10.57 14.37
C GLU A 92 14.35 -9.70 15.17
N TYR A 93 14.05 -8.46 14.71
CA TYR A 93 13.10 -7.58 15.39
C TYR A 93 11.67 -8.08 15.33
N ILE A 94 11.25 -8.70 14.22
CA ILE A 94 9.94 -9.37 14.12
C ILE A 94 9.83 -10.48 15.16
N LYS A 95 10.86 -11.32 15.31
CA LYS A 95 10.90 -12.35 16.33
C LYS A 95 10.93 -11.79 17.76
N GLN A 96 11.64 -10.68 17.97
CA GLN A 96 11.79 -10.05 19.29
C GLN A 96 10.50 -9.38 19.76
N PHE A 97 9.83 -8.64 18.88
CA PHE A 97 8.68 -7.80 19.25
C PHE A 97 7.34 -8.42 18.86
N GLU A 98 7.35 -9.48 18.07
CA GLU A 98 6.13 -10.16 17.57
C GLU A 98 5.07 -9.15 17.09
N PRO A 99 5.41 -8.24 16.16
CA PRO A 99 4.51 -7.17 15.75
C PRO A 99 3.32 -7.73 15.00
N THR A 100 2.19 -7.06 15.13
CA THR A 100 0.96 -7.34 14.38
C THR A 100 0.71 -6.31 13.29
N PHE A 101 1.55 -5.27 13.21
CA PHE A 101 1.62 -4.29 12.13
C PHE A 101 3.01 -3.69 12.05
N ILE A 102 3.51 -3.43 10.83
CA ILE A 102 4.84 -2.88 10.63
C ILE A 102 4.79 -1.61 9.79
N PHE A 103 5.43 -0.53 10.26
CA PHE A 103 5.78 0.62 9.44
C PHE A 103 7.24 0.52 9.00
N VAL A 104 7.50 0.82 7.73
CA VAL A 104 8.85 0.87 7.15
C VAL A 104 9.09 2.26 6.55
N SER A 105 10.13 2.97 7.01
CA SER A 105 10.54 4.26 6.45
C SER A 105 11.98 4.15 5.96
N LEU A 106 12.16 3.83 4.68
CA LEU A 106 13.45 3.61 4.04
C LEU A 106 13.49 4.20 2.63
N GLY A 107 14.68 4.57 2.20
CA GLY A 107 14.96 5.10 0.87
C GLY A 107 15.60 6.49 0.88
N GLY A 108 15.60 7.19 2.02
CA GLY A 108 16.17 8.53 2.14
C GLY A 108 17.66 8.57 1.80
N ASN A 109 18.43 7.59 2.27
CA ASN A 109 19.87 7.50 2.03
C ASN A 109 20.25 6.99 0.62
N GLU A 110 19.25 6.69 -0.20
CA GLU A 110 19.43 6.11 -1.53
C GLU A 110 18.98 7.06 -2.65
N MET A 111 18.51 8.26 -2.29
CA MET A 111 17.94 9.20 -3.26
C MET A 111 18.87 9.55 -4.43
N PHE A 112 20.19 9.48 -4.23
CA PHE A 112 21.18 9.88 -5.23
C PHE A 112 22.08 8.72 -5.68
N VAL A 113 21.69 7.47 -5.40
CA VAL A 113 22.43 6.28 -5.83
C VAL A 113 22.18 6.05 -7.31
N LYS A 114 23.26 6.01 -8.12
CA LYS A 114 23.16 5.66 -9.54
C LYS A 114 22.77 4.19 -9.69
N ASP A 115 22.02 3.90 -10.75
CA ASP A 115 21.57 2.54 -11.10
C ASP A 115 20.79 1.86 -9.96
N ILE A 116 20.01 2.64 -9.21
CA ILE A 116 19.29 2.20 -8.02
C ILE A 116 18.39 0.99 -8.29
N LYS A 117 17.71 0.96 -9.43
CA LYS A 117 16.81 -0.12 -9.83
C LYS A 117 17.52 -1.47 -9.92
N THR A 118 18.75 -1.49 -10.44
CA THR A 118 19.54 -2.72 -10.55
C THR A 118 20.13 -3.14 -9.22
N ARG A 119 20.68 -2.18 -8.48
CA ARG A 119 21.46 -2.44 -7.25
C ARG A 119 20.62 -2.78 -6.03
N HIS A 120 19.38 -2.29 -5.96
CA HIS A 120 18.54 -2.38 -4.77
C HIS A 120 17.25 -3.20 -4.96
N LEU A 121 17.06 -3.81 -6.13
CA LEU A 121 15.90 -4.65 -6.41
C LEU A 121 15.85 -5.88 -5.48
N GLN A 122 16.93 -6.66 -5.42
CA GLN A 122 16.98 -7.88 -4.61
C GLN A 122 16.94 -7.59 -3.10
N PRO A 123 17.74 -6.65 -2.57
CA PRO A 123 17.67 -6.28 -1.14
C PRO A 123 16.26 -5.90 -0.70
N ARG A 124 15.53 -5.12 -1.50
CA ARG A 124 14.15 -4.77 -1.15
C ARG A 124 13.22 -5.99 -1.17
N LYS A 125 13.34 -6.90 -2.15
CA LYS A 125 12.57 -8.15 -2.15
C LYS A 125 12.85 -8.97 -0.89
N ASN A 126 14.10 -8.98 -0.42
CA ASN A 126 14.47 -9.66 0.81
C ASN A 126 13.78 -9.03 2.03
N ILE A 127 13.67 -7.68 2.09
CA ILE A 127 12.89 -7.03 3.16
C ILE A 127 11.44 -7.51 3.12
N LEU A 128 10.79 -7.44 1.96
CA LEU A 128 9.39 -7.87 1.81
C LEU A 128 9.19 -9.34 2.19
N SER A 129 10.15 -10.20 1.85
CA SER A 129 10.14 -11.60 2.27
C SER A 129 10.25 -11.77 3.78
N GLN A 130 11.06 -10.96 4.47
CA GLN A 130 11.19 -10.99 5.93
C GLN A 130 9.92 -10.46 6.63
N LEU A 131 9.17 -9.52 6.02
CA LEU A 131 7.88 -9.06 6.55
C LEU A 131 6.82 -10.17 6.55
N GLY A 132 6.91 -11.11 5.61
CA GLY A 132 5.94 -12.21 5.45
C GLY A 132 4.51 -11.71 5.24
N ASP A 133 3.57 -12.30 5.97
CA ASP A 133 2.15 -11.96 5.90
C ASP A 133 1.72 -10.85 6.89
N ILE A 134 2.67 -10.28 7.65
CA ILE A 134 2.35 -9.21 8.60
C ILE A 134 1.91 -7.97 7.81
N PRO A 135 0.74 -7.40 8.13
CA PRO A 135 0.30 -6.15 7.52
C PRO A 135 1.32 -5.04 7.73
N TYR A 136 1.61 -4.29 6.67
CA TYR A 136 2.62 -3.23 6.74
C TYR A 136 2.23 -1.99 5.93
N GLN A 137 2.85 -0.86 6.29
CA GLN A 137 2.86 0.39 5.54
C GLN A 137 4.28 0.81 5.26
N TRP A 138 4.63 0.99 3.99
CA TRP A 138 5.89 1.59 3.59
C TRP A 138 5.71 3.08 3.37
N ILE A 139 6.64 3.88 3.89
CA ILE A 139 6.70 5.32 3.74
C ILE A 139 7.91 5.62 2.86
N ALA A 140 7.66 6.04 1.62
CA ALA A 140 8.71 6.45 0.71
C ALA A 140 9.31 7.81 1.14
N PRO A 141 10.60 8.08 0.86
CA PRO A 141 11.24 9.31 1.33
C PRO A 141 10.64 10.56 0.66
N PRO A 142 10.56 11.68 1.41
CA PRO A 142 10.22 12.98 0.85
C PRO A 142 11.44 13.59 0.17
N ASN A 143 11.31 13.98 -1.09
CA ASN A 143 12.42 14.52 -1.84
C ASN A 143 12.80 15.93 -1.38
N TRP A 144 14.10 16.19 -1.14
CA TRP A 144 14.65 17.55 -0.97
C TRP A 144 15.45 18.00 -2.21
N LYS A 145 15.68 17.07 -3.14
CA LYS A 145 16.22 17.25 -4.49
C LYS A 145 15.69 16.11 -5.37
N PRO A 146 15.69 16.24 -6.69
CA PRO A 146 15.30 15.15 -7.57
C PRO A 146 16.08 13.87 -7.26
N ASP A 147 15.38 12.74 -7.09
CA ASP A 147 16.00 11.45 -6.83
C ASP A 147 16.41 10.75 -8.14
N THR A 148 17.21 9.70 -8.01
CA THR A 148 17.71 8.91 -9.14
C THR A 148 16.88 7.66 -9.42
N GLY A 149 15.64 7.59 -8.90
CA GLY A 149 14.70 6.52 -9.18
C GLY A 149 14.31 5.64 -7.98
N ILE A 150 14.66 6.03 -6.74
CA ILE A 150 14.26 5.25 -5.55
C ILE A 150 12.73 5.22 -5.37
N ASN A 151 12.06 6.36 -5.57
CA ASN A 151 10.61 6.43 -5.46
C ASN A 151 9.90 5.59 -6.53
N GLU A 152 10.43 5.57 -7.77
CA GLU A 152 9.93 4.67 -8.82
C GLU A 152 10.16 3.21 -8.48
N LEU A 153 11.37 2.86 -8.00
CA LEU A 153 11.69 1.50 -7.59
C LEU A 153 10.74 0.99 -6.52
N LEU A 154 10.40 1.82 -5.55
CA LEU A 154 9.41 1.48 -4.51
C LEU A 154 8.02 1.31 -5.12
N ALA A 155 7.56 2.24 -5.95
CA ALA A 155 6.24 2.20 -6.57
C ALA A 155 6.05 1.00 -7.53
N GLU A 156 7.09 0.58 -8.24
CA GLU A 156 7.05 -0.57 -9.13
C GLU A 156 6.92 -1.92 -8.39
N ASN A 157 7.20 -1.94 -7.09
CA ASN A 157 7.43 -3.20 -6.39
C ASN A 157 6.72 -3.35 -5.04
N ILE A 158 6.09 -2.31 -4.55
CA ILE A 158 5.25 -2.34 -3.34
C ILE A 158 3.81 -2.07 -3.79
N PRO A 159 2.83 -2.85 -3.33
CA PRO A 159 1.43 -2.61 -3.65
C PRO A 159 1.02 -1.17 -3.32
N ALA A 160 0.25 -0.56 -4.21
CA ALA A 160 -0.11 0.86 -4.09
C ALA A 160 -0.87 1.18 -2.78
N ASP A 161 -1.65 0.24 -2.28
CA ASP A 161 -2.35 0.36 -1.00
C ASP A 161 -1.44 0.20 0.24
N LYS A 162 -0.16 -0.14 0.05
CA LYS A 162 0.84 -0.30 1.11
C LYS A 162 2.01 0.68 1.01
N LEU A 163 1.99 1.59 0.03
CA LEU A 163 3.06 2.55 -0.21
C LEU A 163 2.54 3.98 -0.14
N PHE A 164 2.94 4.73 0.88
CA PHE A 164 2.74 6.18 0.90
C PHE A 164 3.88 6.87 0.17
N VAL A 165 3.57 7.56 -0.94
CA VAL A 165 4.54 8.27 -1.76
C VAL A 165 4.70 9.70 -1.27
N SER A 166 5.87 10.03 -0.72
CA SER A 166 6.15 11.34 -0.12
C SER A 166 6.96 12.29 -1.02
N LYS A 167 7.37 11.84 -2.21
CA LYS A 167 8.38 12.53 -3.03
C LYS A 167 8.06 14.01 -3.35
N ASP A 168 6.77 14.33 -3.50
CA ASP A 168 6.32 15.66 -3.90
C ASP A 168 5.91 16.56 -2.71
N LEU A 169 6.05 16.05 -1.48
CA LEU A 169 5.72 16.81 -0.28
C LEU A 169 6.73 17.92 -0.03
N GLN A 170 6.23 19.15 0.12
CA GLN A 170 7.03 20.30 0.49
C GLN A 170 7.10 20.41 2.02
N LEU A 171 8.13 19.79 2.60
CA LEU A 171 8.32 19.78 4.04
C LEU A 171 9.35 20.84 4.47
N ALA A 172 9.05 21.62 5.49
CA ALA A 172 10.03 22.49 6.12
C ALA A 172 11.19 21.66 6.66
N ARG A 173 12.43 22.04 6.33
CA ARG A 173 13.66 21.30 6.67
C ARG A 173 14.39 21.91 7.84
N ALA A 174 15.04 21.05 8.63
CA ALA A 174 15.96 21.44 9.68
C ALA A 174 17.22 22.15 9.12
N ASN A 175 18.13 22.52 9.98
CA ASN A 175 19.35 23.25 9.58
C ASN A 175 20.24 22.47 8.60
N ASP A 176 20.19 21.16 8.63
CA ASP A 176 20.92 20.28 7.71
C ASP A 176 20.35 20.27 6.28
N LYS A 177 19.18 20.86 6.06
CA LYS A 177 18.46 20.95 4.78
C LYS A 177 17.99 19.56 4.24
N VAL A 178 18.10 18.53 5.02
CA VAL A 178 17.75 17.14 4.69
C VAL A 178 16.55 16.67 5.50
N HIS A 179 16.66 16.66 6.82
CA HIS A 179 15.60 16.17 7.68
C HIS A 179 14.46 17.20 7.80
N PRO A 180 13.19 16.75 7.83
CA PRO A 180 12.08 17.64 8.17
C PRO A 180 12.25 18.22 9.58
N THR A 181 11.76 19.45 9.78
CA THR A 181 11.60 19.96 11.15
C THR A 181 10.62 19.06 11.91
N ARG A 182 10.67 19.09 13.24
CA ARG A 182 9.75 18.29 14.07
C ARG A 182 8.28 18.50 13.71
N MET A 183 7.86 19.73 13.50
CA MET A 183 6.47 20.05 13.15
C MET A 183 6.12 19.55 11.74
N ALA A 184 7.05 19.69 10.79
CA ALA A 184 6.85 19.15 9.43
C ALA A 184 6.77 17.61 9.43
N ALA A 185 7.60 16.94 10.24
CA ALA A 185 7.52 15.50 10.38
C ALA A 185 6.19 15.03 11.01
N TYR A 186 5.66 15.77 11.98
CA TYR A 186 4.35 15.48 12.57
C TYR A 186 3.23 15.64 11.54
N GLY A 187 3.22 16.74 10.80
CA GLY A 187 2.26 16.93 9.70
C GLY A 187 2.38 15.86 8.61
N TRP A 188 3.61 15.47 8.30
CA TRP A 188 3.86 14.37 7.35
C TRP A 188 3.25 13.05 7.83
N PHE A 189 3.44 12.69 9.12
CA PHE A 189 2.83 11.48 9.66
C PHE A 189 1.29 11.57 9.68
N ASP A 190 0.73 12.73 9.97
CA ASP A 190 -0.72 12.96 9.91
C ASP A 190 -1.28 12.73 8.51
N LEU A 191 -0.58 13.19 7.46
CA LEU A 191 -0.94 12.91 6.06
C LEU A 191 -0.89 11.41 5.74
N ILE A 192 0.10 10.69 6.26
CA ILE A 192 0.19 9.23 6.10
C ILE A 192 -1.04 8.55 6.71
N VAL A 193 -1.43 8.92 7.92
CA VAL A 193 -2.60 8.34 8.60
C VAL A 193 -3.89 8.61 7.81
N GLU A 194 -4.10 9.82 7.34
CA GLU A 194 -5.28 10.16 6.54
C GLU A 194 -5.29 9.41 5.20
N TRP A 195 -4.13 9.28 4.57
CA TRP A 195 -4.00 8.49 3.35
C TRP A 195 -4.28 7.00 3.58
N MET A 196 -3.82 6.42 4.68
CA MET A 196 -4.07 5.02 5.05
C MET A 196 -5.58 4.74 5.18
N LYS A 197 -6.33 5.63 5.79
CA LYS A 197 -7.80 5.52 5.93
C LYS A 197 -8.53 5.45 4.58
N GLN A 198 -7.97 6.06 3.56
CA GLN A 198 -8.58 6.14 2.23
C GLN A 198 -8.11 5.04 1.27
N ASN A 199 -6.91 4.52 1.46
CA ASN A 199 -6.23 3.70 0.45
C ASN A 199 -5.89 2.28 0.91
N GLN A 200 -5.70 2.05 2.21
CA GLN A 200 -5.40 0.70 2.70
C GLN A 200 -6.65 -0.18 2.79
N LYS A 201 -6.50 -1.42 2.35
CA LYS A 201 -7.54 -2.46 2.50
C LYS A 201 -7.62 -2.99 3.92
N TYR A 202 -6.48 -3.10 4.60
CA TYR A 202 -6.40 -3.46 6.01
C TYR A 202 -5.91 -2.27 6.81
N GLN A 203 -6.75 -1.74 7.66
CA GLN A 203 -6.48 -0.55 8.45
C GLN A 203 -6.42 -0.90 9.93
N ILE A 204 -5.45 -0.32 10.63
CA ILE A 204 -5.43 -0.29 12.09
C ILE A 204 -6.00 1.05 12.56
N ARG A 205 -6.59 1.07 13.75
CA ARG A 205 -7.16 2.30 14.30
C ARG A 205 -6.04 3.31 14.64
N LEU A 206 -6.05 4.46 14.00
CA LEU A 206 -5.13 5.57 14.24
C LEU A 206 -5.95 6.88 14.32
N GLU A 207 -6.69 7.05 15.40
CA GLU A 207 -7.45 8.27 15.70
C GLU A 207 -6.58 9.26 16.46
N LYS A 208 -6.91 10.60 16.33
CA LYS A 208 -6.21 11.69 17.04
C LYS A 208 -6.78 11.91 18.42
#